data_56d5a490abf0505332841e8947f2d647
#
_entry.id   56d5a490abf0505332841e8947f2d647
#
_cell.length_a   1.000
_cell.length_b   1.000
_cell.length_c   1.000
_cell.angle_alpha   90.00
_cell.angle_beta   90.00
_cell.angle_gamma   90.00
#
_symmetry.space_group_name_H-M   'P 1'
#
loop_
_entity.id
_entity.type
_entity.pdbx_description
1 polymer ?
#
loop_
_entity_poly.entity_id
_entity_poly.type
_entity_poly.pdbx_seq_one_letter_code
_entity_poly.pdbx_strand_id
1 'polypeptide(L)'
;LINPKYTFMGEKDFQQLFLVNKFISKKYKNKIYPCRTVRDKNFLSLSSRNFLLSKNELNKAGQISKYLFKLKSSLKKNNLTNNNILIKKKELQKKFNIKIDYLEARNEKNLTILTKNKKNRLFVAYYVNKVRLIDNF
;
A
#
# COMPACT_ATOMS: atom_id res chain seq x y z
N LEU A 1 15.24 26.21 -10.92
CA LEU A 1 14.58 25.21 -10.05
C LEU A 1 13.22 25.75 -9.63
N ILE A 2 12.17 24.96 -9.82
CA ILE A 2 10.82 25.27 -9.34
C ILE A 2 10.86 25.14 -7.81
N ASN A 3 10.43 26.18 -7.09
CA ASN A 3 10.29 26.14 -5.63
C ASN A 3 8.80 26.31 -5.26
N PRO A 4 7.99 25.24 -5.38
CA PRO A 4 6.55 25.30 -5.17
C PRO A 4 6.23 25.52 -3.70
N LYS A 5 5.27 26.40 -3.40
CA LYS A 5 4.73 26.58 -2.06
C LYS A 5 3.95 25.35 -1.57
N TYR A 6 3.30 24.65 -2.50
CA TYR A 6 2.48 23.47 -2.25
C TYR A 6 2.86 22.33 -3.19
N THR A 7 2.91 21.10 -2.67
CA THR A 7 3.12 19.88 -3.45
C THR A 7 2.06 18.86 -3.09
N PHE A 8 1.37 18.32 -4.10
CA PHE A 8 0.37 17.27 -3.92
C PHE A 8 1.00 15.92 -4.25
N MET A 9 0.87 14.95 -3.33
CA MET A 9 1.44 13.61 -3.50
C MET A 9 0.43 12.53 -3.17
N GLY A 10 0.34 11.51 -4.02
CA GLY A 10 -0.56 10.39 -3.81
C GLY A 10 -0.14 9.51 -2.62
N GLU A 11 -1.09 9.14 -1.77
CA GLU A 11 -0.85 8.21 -0.64
C GLU A 11 -0.53 6.78 -1.09
N LYS A 12 -0.76 6.45 -2.36
CA LYS A 12 -0.39 5.15 -2.91
C LYS A 12 1.10 4.84 -2.73
N ASP A 13 1.96 5.82 -2.92
CA ASP A 13 3.39 5.72 -2.70
C ASP A 13 3.76 6.29 -1.31
N PHE A 14 3.09 5.78 -0.27
CA PHE A 14 3.14 6.33 1.08
C PHE A 14 4.56 6.45 1.65
N GLN A 15 5.44 5.49 1.36
CA GLN A 15 6.83 5.55 1.82
C GLN A 15 7.56 6.74 1.19
N GLN A 16 7.34 7.01 -0.09
CA GLN A 16 7.88 8.18 -0.77
C GLN A 16 7.31 9.48 -0.19
N LEU A 17 5.97 9.55 -0.04
CA LEU A 17 5.29 10.67 0.60
C LEU A 17 5.87 10.96 2.01
N PHE A 18 6.08 9.91 2.80
CA PHE A 18 6.65 10.02 4.14
C PHE A 18 8.07 10.62 4.11
N LEU A 19 8.94 10.13 3.22
CA LEU A 19 10.32 10.63 3.08
C LEU A 19 10.34 12.09 2.61
N VAL A 20 9.54 12.41 1.60
CA VAL A 20 9.45 13.78 1.08
C VAL A 20 8.95 14.73 2.17
N ASN A 21 7.89 14.36 2.89
CA ASN A 21 7.37 15.18 3.96
C ASN A 21 8.38 15.37 5.11
N LYS A 22 9.11 14.31 5.46
CA LYS A 22 10.09 14.35 6.57
C LYS A 22 11.34 15.14 6.26
N PHE A 23 11.88 15.04 5.06
CA PHE A 23 13.20 15.56 4.70
C PHE A 23 13.13 16.74 3.75
N ILE A 24 12.29 16.70 2.74
CA ILE A 24 12.26 17.71 1.66
C ILE A 24 11.42 18.91 2.06
N SER A 25 10.25 18.72 2.66
CA SER A 25 9.36 19.82 3.03
C SER A 25 10.03 20.80 3.99
N LYS A 26 10.80 20.29 4.94
CA LYS A 26 11.54 21.12 5.91
C LYS A 26 12.65 21.95 5.23
N LYS A 27 13.42 21.32 4.34
CA LYS A 27 14.54 21.95 3.65
C LYS A 27 14.09 23.09 2.73
N TYR A 28 12.99 22.89 2.02
CA TYR A 28 12.51 23.84 0.99
C TYR A 28 11.28 24.65 1.43
N LYS A 29 10.90 24.59 2.71
CA LYS A 29 9.71 25.27 3.25
C LYS A 29 8.42 24.96 2.45
N ASN A 30 8.37 23.78 1.85
CA ASN A 30 7.29 23.33 0.99
C ASN A 30 6.21 22.63 1.83
N LYS A 31 4.94 22.88 1.55
CA LYS A 31 3.81 22.24 2.22
C LYS A 31 3.32 21.05 1.39
N ILE A 32 3.45 19.84 1.94
CA ILE A 32 3.04 18.60 1.27
C ILE A 32 1.59 18.29 1.63
N TYR A 33 0.76 18.07 0.60
CA TYR A 33 -0.63 17.64 0.73
C TYR A 33 -0.79 16.19 0.26
N PRO A 34 -1.14 15.26 1.16
CA PRO A 34 -1.42 13.88 0.77
C PRO A 34 -2.76 13.81 0.03
N CYS A 35 -2.75 13.18 -1.14
CA CYS A 35 -3.93 12.88 -1.93
C CYS A 35 -4.33 11.42 -1.74
N ARG A 36 -5.58 11.17 -1.42
CA ARG A 36 -6.10 9.81 -1.22
C ARG A 36 -5.90 8.95 -2.47
N THR A 37 -5.56 7.68 -2.28
CA THR A 37 -5.47 6.71 -3.37
C THR A 37 -6.83 6.55 -4.05
N VAL A 38 -6.88 6.85 -5.35
CA VAL A 38 -8.07 6.59 -6.18
C VAL A 38 -8.09 5.11 -6.54
N ARG A 39 -9.27 4.49 -6.44
CA ARG A 39 -9.49 3.07 -6.70
C ARG A 39 -10.61 2.88 -7.70
N ASP A 40 -10.53 1.79 -8.48
CA ASP A 40 -11.62 1.39 -9.35
C ASP A 40 -12.78 0.72 -8.56
N LYS A 41 -13.84 0.33 -9.27
CA LYS A 41 -14.99 -0.39 -8.69
C LYS A 41 -14.64 -1.74 -8.04
N ASN A 42 -13.48 -2.29 -8.34
CA ASN A 42 -12.95 -3.52 -7.76
C ASN A 42 -11.95 -3.27 -6.62
N PHE A 43 -11.84 -2.03 -6.13
CA PHE A 43 -10.89 -1.59 -5.11
C PHE A 43 -9.41 -1.61 -5.53
N LEU A 44 -9.10 -1.91 -6.79
CA LEU A 44 -7.74 -1.82 -7.29
C LEU A 44 -7.29 -0.36 -7.36
N SER A 45 -6.14 -0.05 -6.79
CA SER A 45 -5.56 1.29 -6.88
C SER A 45 -5.18 1.63 -8.32
N LEU A 46 -5.56 2.82 -8.80
CA LEU A 46 -5.24 3.25 -10.15
C LEU A 46 -3.72 3.41 -10.34
N SER A 47 -3.22 2.91 -11.47
CA SER A 47 -1.81 2.94 -11.83
C SER A 47 -1.64 2.76 -13.33
N SER A 48 -0.59 3.36 -13.91
CA SER A 48 -0.20 3.09 -15.29
C SER A 48 0.12 1.60 -15.53
N ARG A 49 0.59 0.88 -14.51
CA ARG A 49 0.83 -0.58 -14.59
C ARG A 49 -0.43 -1.40 -14.82
N ASN A 50 -1.60 -0.85 -14.50
CA ASN A 50 -2.87 -1.55 -14.74
C ASN A 50 -3.14 -1.75 -16.25
N PHE A 51 -2.61 -0.87 -17.10
CA PHE A 51 -2.70 -1.02 -18.56
C PHE A 51 -1.88 -2.20 -19.11
N LEU A 52 -0.95 -2.74 -18.34
CA LEU A 52 -0.17 -3.93 -18.69
C LEU A 52 -0.88 -5.24 -18.36
N LEU A 53 -2.06 -5.16 -17.74
CA LEU A 53 -2.85 -6.32 -17.28
C LEU A 53 -4.00 -6.58 -18.24
N SER A 54 -4.20 -7.84 -18.59
CA SER A 54 -5.41 -8.31 -19.26
C SER A 54 -6.65 -8.14 -18.36
N LYS A 55 -7.84 -8.24 -18.94
CA LYS A 55 -9.11 -8.15 -18.20
C LYS A 55 -9.22 -9.15 -17.05
N ASN A 56 -8.75 -10.39 -17.25
CA ASN A 56 -8.74 -11.42 -16.22
C ASN A 56 -7.76 -11.09 -15.09
N GLU A 57 -6.58 -10.57 -15.45
CA GLU A 57 -5.57 -10.15 -14.48
C GLU A 57 -6.02 -8.93 -13.67
N LEU A 58 -6.71 -7.96 -14.28
CA LEU A 58 -7.34 -6.84 -13.58
C LEU A 58 -8.38 -7.32 -12.56
N ASN A 59 -9.24 -8.27 -12.97
CA ASN A 59 -10.22 -8.88 -12.04
C ASN A 59 -9.51 -9.58 -10.88
N LYS A 60 -8.46 -10.34 -11.15
CA LYS A 60 -7.64 -11.01 -10.12
C LYS A 60 -7.01 -10.00 -9.16
N ALA A 61 -6.40 -8.94 -9.69
CA ALA A 61 -5.81 -7.85 -8.90
C ALA A 61 -6.86 -7.15 -8.03
N GLY A 62 -8.07 -6.92 -8.55
CA GLY A 62 -9.19 -6.37 -7.79
C GLY A 62 -9.63 -7.28 -6.64
N GLN A 63 -9.71 -8.61 -6.86
CA GLN A 63 -10.03 -9.57 -5.81
C GLN A 63 -8.97 -9.58 -4.70
N ILE A 64 -7.69 -9.49 -5.07
CA ILE A 64 -6.57 -9.36 -4.13
C ILE A 64 -6.71 -8.08 -3.31
N SER A 65 -7.01 -6.94 -3.94
CA SER A 65 -7.20 -5.66 -3.26
C SER A 65 -8.38 -5.71 -2.28
N LYS A 66 -9.52 -6.32 -2.67
CA LYS A 66 -10.66 -6.55 -1.77
C LYS A 66 -10.29 -7.41 -0.56
N TYR A 67 -9.51 -8.47 -0.77
CA TYR A 67 -9.03 -9.32 0.32
C TYR A 67 -8.14 -8.53 1.28
N LEU A 68 -7.18 -7.76 0.76
CA LEU A 68 -6.27 -6.94 1.57
C LEU A 68 -7.01 -5.84 2.36
N PHE A 69 -8.05 -5.25 1.76
CA PHE A 69 -8.90 -4.29 2.46
C PHE A 69 -9.64 -4.93 3.64
N LYS A 70 -10.21 -6.12 3.45
CA LYS A 70 -10.83 -6.90 4.54
C LYS A 70 -9.80 -7.30 5.60
N LEU A 71 -8.62 -7.74 5.19
CA LEU A 71 -7.51 -8.04 6.07
C LEU A 71 -7.17 -6.81 6.92
N LYS A 72 -6.98 -5.64 6.32
CA LYS A 72 -6.73 -4.38 7.06
C LYS A 72 -7.81 -4.10 8.10
N SER A 73 -9.07 -4.31 7.78
CA SER A 73 -10.18 -4.07 8.71
C SER A 73 -10.15 -5.05 9.90
N SER A 74 -9.79 -6.31 9.67
CA SER A 74 -9.61 -7.30 10.74
C SER A 74 -8.40 -7.01 11.62
N LEU A 75 -7.36 -6.38 11.06
CA LEU A 75 -6.16 -5.98 11.78
C LEU A 75 -6.44 -4.95 12.88
N LYS A 76 -7.46 -4.10 12.68
CA LYS A 76 -7.86 -3.11 13.68
C LYS A 76 -8.55 -3.74 14.89
N LYS A 77 -9.22 -4.88 14.70
CA LYS A 77 -10.03 -5.55 15.73
C LYS A 77 -9.23 -6.56 16.57
N ASN A 78 -8.21 -7.18 16.01
CA ASN A 78 -7.42 -8.23 16.65
C ASN A 78 -5.98 -7.76 16.81
N ASN A 79 -5.39 -8.02 17.97
CA ASN A 79 -3.96 -7.75 18.25
C ASN A 79 -3.06 -8.49 17.24
N LEU A 80 -2.77 -7.86 16.09
CA LEU A 80 -1.96 -8.50 15.06
C LEU A 80 -0.50 -8.55 15.47
N THR A 81 0.06 -9.73 15.28
CA THR A 81 1.52 -9.96 15.35
C THR A 81 2.09 -10.08 13.94
N ASN A 82 3.40 -9.89 13.80
CA ASN A 82 4.09 -10.12 12.53
C ASN A 82 3.90 -11.56 12.05
N ASN A 83 3.83 -12.54 12.95
CA ASN A 83 3.56 -13.95 12.61
C ASN A 83 2.21 -14.12 11.91
N ASN A 84 1.16 -13.43 12.38
CA ASN A 84 -0.14 -13.47 11.75
C ASN A 84 -0.10 -12.90 10.31
N ILE A 85 0.69 -11.84 10.08
CA ILE A 85 0.88 -11.28 8.74
C ILE A 85 1.62 -12.26 7.83
N LEU A 86 2.62 -12.97 8.32
CA LEU A 86 3.32 -14.00 7.55
C LEU A 86 2.41 -15.17 7.16
N ILE A 87 1.54 -15.61 8.08
CA ILE A 87 0.53 -16.64 7.79
C ILE A 87 -0.41 -16.12 6.67
N LYS A 88 -0.92 -14.89 6.82
CA LYS A 88 -1.81 -14.29 5.82
C LYS A 88 -1.14 -14.06 4.47
N LYS A 89 0.17 -13.76 4.44
CA LYS A 89 0.96 -13.71 3.21
C LYS A 89 0.95 -15.07 2.50
N LYS A 90 1.22 -16.17 3.21
CA LYS A 90 1.21 -17.52 2.65
C LYS A 90 -0.18 -17.94 2.14
N GLU A 91 -1.25 -17.66 2.91
CA GLU A 91 -2.63 -17.91 2.50
C GLU A 91 -2.97 -17.15 1.21
N LEU A 92 -2.61 -15.88 1.13
CA LEU A 92 -2.87 -15.04 -0.03
C LEU A 92 -2.13 -15.56 -1.28
N GLN A 93 -0.85 -15.93 -1.13
CA GLN A 93 -0.04 -16.51 -2.21
C GLN A 93 -0.70 -17.78 -2.76
N LYS A 94 -1.10 -18.69 -1.85
CA LYS A 94 -1.76 -19.95 -2.24
C LYS A 94 -3.13 -19.70 -2.88
N LYS A 95 -3.96 -18.85 -2.26
CA LYS A 95 -5.33 -18.58 -2.72
C LYS A 95 -5.39 -18.00 -4.13
N PHE A 96 -4.49 -17.07 -4.44
CA PHE A 96 -4.49 -16.36 -5.72
C PHE A 96 -3.42 -16.83 -6.70
N ASN A 97 -2.62 -17.83 -6.32
CA ASN A 97 -1.48 -18.30 -7.09
C ASN A 97 -0.62 -17.13 -7.60
N ILE A 98 -0.04 -16.39 -6.66
CA ILE A 98 0.76 -15.18 -6.93
C ILE A 98 2.06 -15.18 -6.12
N LYS A 99 3.07 -14.50 -6.63
CA LYS A 99 4.26 -14.16 -5.86
C LYS A 99 4.03 -12.85 -5.11
N ILE A 100 4.35 -12.84 -3.82
CA ILE A 100 4.32 -11.63 -2.97
C ILE A 100 5.74 -11.33 -2.51
N ASP A 101 6.27 -10.17 -2.88
CA ASP A 101 7.57 -9.71 -2.40
C ASP A 101 7.50 -9.43 -0.90
N TYR A 102 6.60 -8.55 -0.52
CA TYR A 102 6.36 -8.26 0.89
C TYR A 102 4.87 -8.05 1.17
N LEU A 103 4.48 -8.38 2.39
CA LEU A 103 3.23 -7.99 3.03
C LEU A 103 3.60 -7.63 4.46
N GLU A 104 3.48 -6.35 4.83
CA GLU A 104 3.98 -5.82 6.08
C GLU A 104 3.02 -4.78 6.66
N ALA A 105 2.87 -4.77 7.99
CA ALA A 105 2.21 -3.66 8.66
C ALA A 105 3.27 -2.78 9.34
N ARG A 106 3.21 -1.48 9.06
CA ARG A 106 4.14 -0.50 9.60
C ARG A 106 3.41 0.68 10.22
N ASN A 107 3.99 1.26 11.23
CA ASN A 107 3.49 2.47 11.87
C ASN A 107 3.51 3.64 10.87
N GLU A 108 2.40 4.38 10.76
CA GLU A 108 2.27 5.51 9.82
C GLU A 108 3.19 6.69 10.17
N LYS A 109 3.59 6.85 11.44
CA LYS A 109 4.39 8.01 11.88
C LYS A 109 5.89 7.86 11.67
N ASN A 110 6.41 6.63 11.64
CA ASN A 110 7.86 6.39 11.59
C ASN A 110 8.30 5.20 10.75
N LEU A 111 7.34 4.50 10.10
CA LEU A 111 7.55 3.31 9.27
C LEU A 111 8.23 2.12 9.99
N THR A 112 8.30 2.14 11.32
CA THR A 112 8.78 0.97 12.06
C THR A 112 7.78 -0.19 11.91
N ILE A 113 8.29 -1.40 12.09
CA ILE A 113 7.46 -2.62 12.07
C ILE A 113 6.35 -2.49 13.11
N LEU A 114 5.22 -3.15 12.84
CA LEU A 114 4.00 -3.20 13.64
C LEU A 114 4.24 -3.01 15.13
N THR A 115 3.66 -1.97 15.69
CA THR A 115 3.63 -1.73 17.13
C THR A 115 2.18 -1.81 17.62
N LYS A 116 1.96 -2.49 18.75
CA LYS A 116 0.64 -2.56 19.39
C LYS A 116 0.11 -1.15 19.67
N ASN A 117 -1.20 -0.98 19.58
CA ASN A 117 -1.93 0.25 19.93
C ASN A 117 -1.54 1.52 19.13
N LYS A 118 -0.91 1.39 17.95
CA LYS A 118 -0.58 2.52 17.08
C LYS A 118 -1.28 2.40 15.73
N LYS A 119 -1.43 3.54 15.07
CA LYS A 119 -1.99 3.57 13.71
C LYS A 119 -1.00 2.95 12.74
N ASN A 120 -1.33 1.77 12.26
CA ASN A 120 -0.51 1.01 11.33
C ASN A 120 -1.17 0.98 9.94
N ARG A 121 -0.33 0.98 8.91
CA ARG A 121 -0.69 0.83 7.51
C ARG A 121 -0.16 -0.49 6.98
N LEU A 122 -0.97 -1.20 6.20
CA LEU A 122 -0.58 -2.44 5.56
C LEU A 122 0.03 -2.13 4.20
N PHE A 123 1.25 -2.55 3.95
CA PHE A 123 1.98 -2.39 2.69
C PHE A 123 2.12 -3.72 1.99
N VAL A 124 1.95 -3.73 0.68
CA VAL A 124 2.08 -4.94 -0.14
C VAL A 124 2.77 -4.64 -1.47
N ALA A 125 3.62 -5.59 -1.90
CA ALA A 125 4.05 -5.70 -3.28
C ALA A 125 3.88 -7.15 -3.73
N TYR A 126 3.23 -7.34 -4.87
CA TYR A 126 2.92 -8.66 -5.43
C TYR A 126 2.94 -8.64 -6.95
N TYR A 127 3.03 -9.82 -7.53
CA TYR A 127 3.02 -9.99 -8.97
C TYR A 127 1.70 -10.61 -9.42
N VAL A 128 1.12 -10.02 -10.47
CA VAL A 128 0.12 -10.69 -11.31
C VAL A 128 0.83 -11.00 -12.63
N ASN A 129 1.14 -12.27 -12.83
CA ASN A 129 2.08 -12.72 -13.86
C ASN A 129 3.42 -11.97 -13.78
N LYS A 130 3.80 -11.22 -14.80
CA LYS A 130 5.05 -10.45 -14.88
C LYS A 130 4.91 -9.02 -14.34
N VAL A 131 3.70 -8.56 -14.04
CA VAL A 131 3.44 -7.18 -13.64
C VAL A 131 3.51 -7.06 -12.12
N ARG A 132 4.47 -6.28 -11.63
CA ARG A 132 4.61 -5.98 -10.21
C ARG A 132 3.71 -4.82 -9.81
N LEU A 133 2.77 -5.08 -8.92
CA LEU A 133 1.86 -4.11 -8.34
C LEU A 133 2.25 -3.79 -6.90
N ILE A 134 2.05 -2.54 -6.51
CA ILE A 134 2.20 -2.08 -5.12
C ILE A 134 0.91 -1.43 -4.65
N ASP A 135 0.62 -1.58 -3.37
CA ASP A 135 -0.52 -0.90 -2.73
C ASP A 135 -0.29 -0.74 -1.23
N ASN A 136 -1.13 0.09 -0.60
CA ASN A 136 -1.18 0.19 0.85
C ASN A 136 -2.61 0.46 1.34
N PHE A 137 -2.92 0.10 2.58
CA PHE A 137 -4.26 0.11 3.18
C PHE A 137 -4.24 0.64 4.61
#